data_ddb6823f64e7bb85376aca6e39f6e2fe
#
_entry.id   ddb6823f64e7bb85376aca6e39f6e2fe
#
_cell.length_a   1.000
_cell.length_b   1.000
_cell.length_c   1.000
_cell.angle_alpha   90.00
_cell.angle_beta   90.00
_cell.angle_gamma   90.00
#
_symmetry.space_group_name_H-M   'P 1'
#
loop_
_entity.id
_entity.type
_entity.pdbx_description
1 polymer ?
#
loop_
_entity_poly.entity_id
_entity_poly.type
_entity_poly.pdbx_seq_one_letter_code
_entity_poly.pdbx_strand_id
1 'polypeptide(L)'
;MNKNFYDSNVGAITKYTNVFGEELFILPCIAGTYAIGAINKDCRLRNMSLAVLQSFVYAEVASAGLKVLTCRTRPSDSNIQHPTSDIPKWQGPFATFESTSFPSGHAMRSFAVATTVAGFYPEKTWVGIVSYSMAALCSAGRVVSEEHWTSDVIVGAALGYFIGRGVVKFNNKIGNISSVDIQAIATNYGLGFVINF
;
A
#
# COMPACT_ATOMS: atom_id res chain seq x y z
N MET A 1 -9.54 -27.13 -9.92
CA MET A 1 -10.16 -26.00 -10.63
C MET A 1 -9.62 -25.90 -12.04
N ASN A 2 -10.46 -25.58 -13.02
CA ASN A 2 -10.23 -25.82 -14.44
C ASN A 2 -9.12 -24.92 -14.99
N LYS A 3 -8.03 -25.46 -15.57
CA LYS A 3 -6.96 -24.73 -16.26
C LYS A 3 -7.50 -23.72 -17.30
N ASN A 4 -8.68 -23.97 -17.84
CA ASN A 4 -9.37 -23.11 -18.82
C ASN A 4 -9.88 -21.79 -18.28
N PHE A 5 -9.91 -21.60 -16.94
CA PHE A 5 -10.33 -20.31 -16.36
C PHE A 5 -9.20 -19.25 -16.40
N TYR A 6 -7.94 -19.69 -16.36
CA TYR A 6 -6.78 -18.80 -16.48
C TYR A 6 -6.51 -18.34 -17.92
N ASP A 7 -6.94 -19.11 -18.92
CA ASP A 7 -6.85 -18.73 -20.34
C ASP A 7 -7.99 -17.82 -20.79
N SER A 8 -8.93 -17.51 -19.91
CA SER A 8 -10.02 -16.58 -20.18
C SER A 8 -9.57 -15.12 -20.08
N ASN A 9 -10.31 -14.20 -20.71
CA ASN A 9 -10.11 -12.74 -20.62
C ASN A 9 -10.01 -12.23 -19.16
N VAL A 10 -10.56 -12.97 -18.19
CA VAL A 10 -10.50 -12.69 -16.76
C VAL A 10 -9.07 -12.85 -16.22
N GLY A 11 -8.35 -13.89 -16.63
CA GLY A 11 -6.94 -14.08 -16.26
C GLY A 11 -6.03 -12.96 -16.76
N ALA A 12 -6.29 -12.48 -17.98
CA ALA A 12 -5.57 -11.34 -18.53
C ALA A 12 -5.87 -10.05 -17.74
N ILE A 13 -7.14 -9.77 -17.43
CA ILE A 13 -7.53 -8.59 -16.65
C ILE A 13 -6.88 -8.59 -15.26
N THR A 14 -6.89 -9.73 -14.55
CA THR A 14 -6.29 -9.84 -13.23
C THR A 14 -4.78 -9.61 -13.23
N LYS A 15 -4.07 -10.06 -14.29
CA LYS A 15 -2.65 -9.82 -14.46
C LYS A 15 -2.34 -8.32 -14.56
N TYR A 16 -3.14 -7.56 -15.32
CA TYR A 16 -2.95 -6.11 -15.44
C TYR A 16 -3.35 -5.35 -14.19
N THR A 17 -4.39 -5.77 -13.48
CA THR A 17 -4.83 -5.08 -12.26
C THR A 17 -3.91 -5.32 -11.07
N ASN A 18 -3.20 -6.43 -11.02
CA ASN A 18 -2.21 -6.71 -9.96
C ASN A 18 -1.06 -5.70 -9.93
N VAL A 19 -0.73 -5.11 -11.08
CA VAL A 19 0.34 -4.10 -11.22
C VAL A 19 0.15 -2.93 -10.25
N PHE A 20 -1.10 -2.51 -9.98
CA PHE A 20 -1.38 -1.40 -9.06
C PHE A 20 -1.03 -1.67 -7.57
N GLY A 21 -0.74 -2.91 -7.22
CA GLY A 21 -0.23 -3.30 -5.90
C GLY A 21 1.25 -3.68 -5.90
N GLU A 22 1.91 -3.65 -7.05
CA GLU A 22 3.32 -4.02 -7.19
C GLU A 22 4.25 -2.85 -6.85
N GLU A 23 5.33 -3.16 -6.13
CA GLU A 23 6.36 -2.18 -5.74
C GLU A 23 7.01 -1.54 -6.96
N LEU A 24 7.30 -2.36 -7.99
CA LEU A 24 7.92 -1.93 -9.24
C LEU A 24 7.05 -0.93 -10.04
N PHE A 25 5.78 -0.82 -9.73
CA PHE A 25 4.89 0.18 -10.31
C PHE A 25 4.71 1.39 -9.39
N ILE A 26 4.46 1.15 -8.09
CA ILE A 26 4.14 2.20 -7.12
C ILE A 26 5.34 3.13 -6.92
N LEU A 27 6.55 2.58 -6.73
CA LEU A 27 7.74 3.40 -6.44
C LEU A 27 8.12 4.35 -7.57
N PRO A 28 8.16 3.93 -8.86
CA PRO A 28 8.37 4.86 -9.98
C PRO A 28 7.27 5.92 -10.10
N CYS A 29 6.01 5.58 -9.82
CA CYS A 29 4.91 6.55 -9.80
C CYS A 29 5.11 7.61 -8.71
N ILE A 30 5.54 7.21 -7.51
CA ILE A 30 5.88 8.14 -6.42
C ILE A 30 7.02 9.06 -6.84
N ALA A 31 8.10 8.51 -7.38
CA ALA A 31 9.26 9.29 -7.82
C ALA A 31 8.89 10.27 -8.95
N GLY A 32 8.12 9.80 -9.93
CA GLY A 32 7.64 10.63 -11.05
C GLY A 32 6.74 11.78 -10.59
N THR A 33 5.75 11.50 -9.73
CA THR A 33 4.86 12.53 -9.20
C THR A 33 5.61 13.54 -8.32
N TYR A 34 6.59 13.09 -7.53
CA TYR A 34 7.46 13.99 -6.77
C TYR A 34 8.29 14.91 -7.70
N ALA A 35 8.91 14.34 -8.75
CA ALA A 35 9.71 15.10 -9.72
C ALA A 35 8.85 16.15 -10.45
N ILE A 36 7.65 15.77 -10.90
CA ILE A 36 6.69 16.70 -11.53
C ILE A 36 6.34 17.83 -10.57
N GLY A 37 6.07 17.51 -9.30
CA GLY A 37 5.78 18.49 -8.26
C GLY A 37 6.96 19.43 -8.00
N ALA A 38 8.19 18.92 -8.05
CA ALA A 38 9.42 19.72 -7.88
C ALA A 38 9.65 20.68 -9.06
N ILE A 39 9.49 20.20 -10.29
CA ILE A 39 9.64 21.00 -11.51
C ILE A 39 8.59 22.12 -11.57
N ASN A 40 7.34 21.80 -11.27
CA ASN A 40 6.23 22.76 -11.31
C ASN A 40 6.11 23.61 -10.05
N LYS A 41 7.00 23.43 -9.07
CA LYS A 41 6.94 24.09 -7.75
C LYS A 41 5.61 23.87 -7.00
N ASP A 42 4.98 22.71 -7.27
CA ASP A 42 3.72 22.31 -6.61
C ASP A 42 4.03 21.59 -5.29
N CYS A 43 3.97 22.36 -4.19
CA CYS A 43 4.22 21.85 -2.85
C CYS A 43 3.22 20.75 -2.46
N ARG A 44 1.94 20.86 -2.89
CA ARG A 44 0.92 19.87 -2.57
C ARG A 44 1.23 18.52 -3.20
N LEU A 45 1.62 18.52 -4.47
CA LEU A 45 1.97 17.30 -5.19
C LEU A 45 3.21 16.63 -4.60
N ARG A 46 4.25 17.41 -4.23
CA ARG A 46 5.43 16.87 -3.54
C ARG A 46 5.09 16.26 -2.19
N ASN A 47 4.34 16.97 -1.36
CA ASN A 47 3.96 16.51 -0.03
C ASN A 47 3.07 15.26 -0.13
N MET A 48 2.15 15.22 -1.08
CA MET A 48 1.34 14.03 -1.37
C MET A 48 2.23 12.85 -1.73
N SER A 49 3.22 13.02 -2.63
CA SER A 49 4.12 11.95 -3.03
C SER A 49 4.93 11.39 -1.86
N LEU A 50 5.44 12.25 -0.96
CA LEU A 50 6.14 11.82 0.25
C LEU A 50 5.22 11.11 1.24
N ALA A 51 3.99 11.59 1.40
CA ALA A 51 3.00 10.94 2.25
C ALA A 51 2.59 9.56 1.68
N VAL A 52 2.50 9.42 0.36
CA VAL A 52 2.25 8.13 -0.29
C VAL A 52 3.40 7.17 -0.05
N LEU A 53 4.65 7.62 -0.16
CA LEU A 53 5.83 6.80 0.19
C LEU A 53 5.77 6.36 1.65
N GLN A 54 5.44 7.27 2.56
CA GLN A 54 5.30 6.96 3.99
C GLN A 54 4.22 5.91 4.25
N SER A 55 3.04 6.05 3.64
CA SER A 55 1.95 5.09 3.79
C SER A 55 2.28 3.73 3.17
N PHE A 56 3.00 3.71 2.05
CA PHE A 56 3.50 2.50 1.42
C PHE A 56 4.46 1.74 2.36
N VAL A 57 5.46 2.43 2.92
CA VAL A 57 6.43 1.81 3.85
C VAL A 57 5.73 1.26 5.09
N TYR A 58 4.78 1.99 5.67
CA TYR A 58 4.02 1.50 6.82
C TYR A 58 3.17 0.26 6.48
N ALA A 59 2.57 0.23 5.30
CA ALA A 59 1.82 -0.93 4.83
C ALA A 59 2.73 -2.16 4.64
N GLU A 60 3.95 -1.97 4.11
CA GLU A 60 4.94 -3.05 3.98
C GLU A 60 5.34 -3.63 5.32
N VAL A 61 5.76 -2.77 6.25
CA VAL A 61 6.20 -3.21 7.59
C VAL A 61 5.05 -3.92 8.32
N ALA A 62 3.84 -3.37 8.27
CA ALA A 62 2.67 -4.00 8.90
C ALA A 62 2.32 -5.35 8.26
N SER A 63 2.34 -5.42 6.91
CA SER A 63 2.08 -6.65 6.18
C SER A 63 3.12 -7.72 6.51
N ALA A 64 4.41 -7.38 6.47
CA ALA A 64 5.49 -8.30 6.77
C ALA A 64 5.39 -8.84 8.21
N GLY A 65 5.17 -7.97 9.19
CA GLY A 65 5.03 -8.36 10.58
C GLY A 65 3.84 -9.30 10.82
N LEU A 66 2.68 -8.98 10.26
CA LEU A 66 1.49 -9.82 10.40
C LEU A 66 1.62 -11.17 9.67
N LYS A 67 2.31 -11.22 8.55
CA LYS A 67 2.61 -12.46 7.83
C LYS A 67 3.42 -13.43 8.68
N VAL A 68 4.48 -12.92 9.32
CA VAL A 68 5.34 -13.72 10.20
C VAL A 68 4.58 -14.20 11.44
N LEU A 69 3.66 -13.40 11.96
CA LEU A 69 2.87 -13.76 13.15
C LEU A 69 1.77 -14.78 12.85
N THR A 70 1.26 -14.81 11.63
CA THR A 70 0.09 -15.64 11.30
C THR A 70 0.43 -16.90 10.53
N CYS A 71 1.43 -16.85 9.66
CA CYS A 71 1.85 -17.93 8.78
C CYS A 71 0.67 -18.68 8.15
N ARG A 72 -0.30 -17.94 7.57
CA ARG A 72 -1.47 -18.51 6.94
C ARG A 72 -1.13 -19.04 5.57
N THR A 73 -1.52 -20.29 5.26
CA THR A 73 -1.34 -20.89 3.94
C THR A 73 -2.20 -20.20 2.87
N ARG A 74 -1.68 -20.12 1.64
CA ARG A 74 -2.41 -19.56 0.49
C ARG A 74 -3.47 -20.53 -0.04
N PRO A 75 -4.51 -20.04 -0.72
CA PRO A 75 -5.47 -20.92 -1.42
C PRO A 75 -4.79 -21.81 -2.46
N SER A 76 -3.82 -21.28 -3.21
CA SER A 76 -3.04 -22.00 -4.24
C SER A 76 -2.19 -23.15 -3.65
N ASP A 77 -1.66 -22.97 -2.45
CA ASP A 77 -0.80 -23.95 -1.77
C ASP A 77 -1.61 -24.98 -0.98
N SER A 78 -2.84 -24.61 -0.59
CA SER A 78 -3.76 -25.60 -0.02
C SER A 78 -4.12 -26.55 -1.15
N ASN A 79 -3.58 -27.77 -1.12
CA ASN A 79 -3.95 -28.85 -2.03
C ASN A 79 -5.44 -29.18 -1.86
N ILE A 80 -6.32 -28.31 -2.37
CA ILE A 80 -7.78 -28.51 -2.42
C ILE A 80 -8.09 -29.78 -3.21
N GLN A 81 -7.16 -30.26 -4.04
CA GLN A 81 -7.26 -31.52 -4.77
C GLN A 81 -7.03 -32.77 -3.90
N HIS A 82 -6.48 -32.62 -2.71
CA HIS A 82 -6.32 -33.69 -1.74
C HIS A 82 -6.94 -33.29 -0.40
N PRO A 83 -8.20 -33.71 -0.13
CA PRO A 83 -8.88 -33.42 1.15
C PRO A 83 -8.17 -33.99 2.40
N THR A 84 -7.11 -34.73 2.22
CA THR A 84 -6.31 -35.41 3.25
C THR A 84 -5.05 -34.65 3.67
N SER A 85 -4.79 -33.44 3.14
CA SER A 85 -3.66 -32.65 3.62
C SER A 85 -4.02 -31.98 4.95
N ASP A 86 -3.46 -32.51 6.02
CA ASP A 86 -3.58 -32.00 7.41
C ASP A 86 -2.82 -30.67 7.63
N ILE A 87 -2.55 -29.90 6.56
CA ILE A 87 -1.86 -28.62 6.69
C ILE A 87 -2.83 -27.60 7.30
N PRO A 88 -2.59 -27.15 8.53
CA PRO A 88 -3.47 -26.19 9.16
C PRO A 88 -3.45 -24.86 8.38
N LYS A 89 -4.63 -24.27 8.18
CA LYS A 89 -4.76 -22.97 7.51
C LYS A 89 -3.97 -21.86 8.21
N TRP A 90 -3.79 -21.97 9.50
CA TRP A 90 -3.03 -21.08 10.37
C TRP A 90 -1.95 -21.90 11.09
N GLN A 91 -0.70 -21.63 10.80
CA GLN A 91 0.42 -22.39 11.37
C GLN A 91 0.99 -21.74 12.64
N GLY A 92 0.59 -20.49 12.91
CA GLY A 92 1.04 -19.74 14.08
C GLY A 92 2.35 -18.98 13.86
N PRO A 93 2.81 -18.26 14.90
CA PRO A 93 3.96 -17.37 14.77
C PRO A 93 5.24 -18.13 14.38
N PHE A 94 5.97 -17.57 13.43
CA PHE A 94 7.30 -18.04 12.99
C PHE A 94 7.34 -19.48 12.43
N ALA A 95 6.18 -20.07 12.09
CA ALA A 95 6.12 -21.44 11.60
C ALA A 95 6.73 -21.59 10.20
N THR A 96 6.55 -20.58 9.34
CA THR A 96 7.14 -20.53 8.01
C THR A 96 7.32 -19.09 7.56
N PHE A 97 8.30 -18.84 6.66
CA PHE A 97 8.48 -17.54 6.00
C PHE A 97 8.06 -17.61 4.52
N GLU A 98 7.71 -18.82 4.04
CA GLU A 98 7.31 -19.04 2.66
C GLU A 98 5.79 -19.03 2.55
N SER A 99 5.29 -18.55 1.40
CA SER A 99 3.87 -18.67 0.99
C SER A 99 2.85 -18.15 2.01
N THR A 100 3.16 -17.07 2.74
CA THR A 100 2.25 -16.51 3.74
C THR A 100 1.15 -15.67 3.09
N SER A 101 -0.12 -15.99 3.43
CA SER A 101 -1.30 -15.38 2.81
C SER A 101 -1.84 -14.16 3.56
N PHE A 102 -1.85 -14.17 4.89
CA PHE A 102 -2.53 -13.15 5.68
C PHE A 102 -1.56 -12.12 6.28
N PRO A 103 -1.91 -10.85 6.19
CA PRO A 103 -2.92 -10.23 5.33
C PRO A 103 -2.42 -10.07 3.88
N SER A 104 -3.32 -9.68 2.95
CA SER A 104 -2.92 -9.36 1.59
C SER A 104 -2.11 -8.07 1.55
N GLY A 105 -0.81 -8.19 1.21
CA GLY A 105 0.09 -7.03 1.08
C GLY A 105 -0.32 -6.12 -0.08
N HIS A 106 -0.73 -6.67 -1.22
CA HIS A 106 -1.23 -5.89 -2.37
C HIS A 106 -2.46 -5.05 -2.00
N ALA A 107 -3.45 -5.65 -1.32
CA ALA A 107 -4.62 -4.93 -0.86
C ALA A 107 -4.25 -3.84 0.16
N MET A 108 -3.36 -4.14 1.10
CA MET A 108 -2.93 -3.18 2.11
C MET A 108 -2.22 -1.98 1.49
N ARG A 109 -1.26 -2.21 0.59
CA ARG A 109 -0.52 -1.15 -0.12
C ARG A 109 -1.44 -0.30 -0.99
N SER A 110 -2.21 -0.94 -1.85
CA SER A 110 -3.09 -0.22 -2.79
C SER A 110 -4.13 0.64 -2.08
N PHE A 111 -4.73 0.15 -0.98
CA PHE A 111 -5.66 0.95 -0.18
C PHE A 111 -4.96 2.03 0.64
N ALA A 112 -3.75 1.80 1.14
CA ALA A 112 -2.97 2.85 1.83
C ALA A 112 -2.64 3.99 0.87
N VAL A 113 -2.15 3.67 -0.32
CA VAL A 113 -1.87 4.65 -1.39
C VAL A 113 -3.16 5.39 -1.80
N ALA A 114 -4.23 4.66 -2.11
CA ALA A 114 -5.50 5.25 -2.53
C ALA A 114 -6.07 6.22 -1.48
N THR A 115 -6.03 5.82 -0.20
CA THR A 115 -6.52 6.65 0.90
C THR A 115 -5.67 7.91 1.07
N THR A 116 -4.36 7.78 0.94
CA THR A 116 -3.45 8.93 1.04
C THR A 116 -3.67 9.90 -0.11
N VAL A 117 -3.72 9.42 -1.35
CA VAL A 117 -3.99 10.26 -2.53
C VAL A 117 -5.33 10.97 -2.41
N ALA A 118 -6.40 10.24 -2.09
CA ALA A 118 -7.74 10.81 -1.90
C ALA A 118 -7.78 11.87 -0.77
N GLY A 119 -7.06 11.61 0.33
CA GLY A 119 -6.99 12.50 1.46
C GLY A 119 -6.25 13.82 1.21
N PHE A 120 -5.33 13.84 0.24
CA PHE A 120 -4.66 15.07 -0.19
C PHE A 120 -5.51 15.91 -1.17
N TYR A 121 -6.54 15.33 -1.79
CA TYR A 121 -7.42 16.02 -2.74
C TYR A 121 -8.91 15.83 -2.38
N PRO A 122 -9.33 16.17 -1.15
CA PRO A 122 -10.70 15.91 -0.68
C PRO A 122 -11.76 16.68 -1.48
N GLU A 123 -11.38 17.83 -2.06
CA GLU A 123 -12.24 18.64 -2.91
C GLU A 123 -12.48 18.03 -4.31
N LYS A 124 -11.66 17.06 -4.69
CA LYS A 124 -11.76 16.38 -6.00
C LYS A 124 -12.30 14.96 -5.81
N THR A 125 -13.59 14.81 -5.67
CA THR A 125 -14.25 13.50 -5.43
C THR A 125 -13.84 12.43 -6.44
N TRP A 126 -13.62 12.80 -7.70
CA TRP A 126 -13.20 11.86 -8.73
C TRP A 126 -11.82 11.23 -8.43
N VAL A 127 -10.90 11.94 -7.75
CA VAL A 127 -9.59 11.40 -7.35
C VAL A 127 -9.80 10.22 -6.40
N GLY A 128 -10.67 10.37 -5.41
CA GLY A 128 -11.03 9.28 -4.51
C GLY A 128 -11.66 8.10 -5.23
N ILE A 129 -12.64 8.37 -6.11
CA ILE A 129 -13.32 7.31 -6.88
C ILE A 129 -12.30 6.51 -7.69
N VAL A 130 -11.44 7.16 -8.46
CA VAL A 130 -10.43 6.48 -9.29
C VAL A 130 -9.45 5.70 -8.44
N SER A 131 -8.89 6.32 -7.39
CA SER A 131 -7.88 5.68 -6.53
C SER A 131 -8.43 4.43 -5.84
N TYR A 132 -9.62 4.51 -5.25
CA TYR A 132 -10.24 3.35 -4.60
C TYR A 132 -10.72 2.29 -5.60
N SER A 133 -11.15 2.67 -6.79
CA SER A 133 -11.49 1.71 -7.85
C SER A 133 -10.28 0.90 -8.28
N MET A 134 -9.12 1.54 -8.47
CA MET A 134 -7.87 0.87 -8.79
C MET A 134 -7.44 -0.08 -7.66
N ALA A 135 -7.52 0.35 -6.39
CA ALA A 135 -7.20 -0.47 -5.23
C ALA A 135 -8.15 -1.69 -5.12
N ALA A 136 -9.44 -1.50 -5.38
CA ALA A 136 -10.43 -2.57 -5.36
C ALA A 136 -10.18 -3.60 -6.49
N LEU A 137 -9.89 -3.14 -7.70
CA LEU A 137 -9.56 -4.01 -8.83
C LEU A 137 -8.28 -4.82 -8.57
N CYS A 138 -7.22 -4.19 -8.05
CA CYS A 138 -6.01 -4.88 -7.64
C CYS A 138 -6.33 -5.96 -6.59
N SER A 139 -7.10 -5.61 -5.59
CA SER A 139 -7.48 -6.51 -4.50
C SER A 139 -8.34 -7.69 -4.97
N ALA A 140 -9.29 -7.45 -5.86
CA ALA A 140 -10.11 -8.50 -6.47
C ALA A 140 -9.26 -9.47 -7.31
N GLY A 141 -8.27 -8.94 -8.03
CA GLY A 141 -7.31 -9.73 -8.79
C GLY A 141 -6.58 -10.76 -7.92
N ARG A 142 -6.25 -10.43 -6.66
CA ARG A 142 -5.56 -11.35 -5.73
C ARG A 142 -6.43 -12.52 -5.28
N VAL A 143 -7.75 -12.34 -5.20
CA VAL A 143 -8.68 -13.42 -4.90
C VAL A 143 -8.86 -14.32 -6.11
N VAL A 144 -9.02 -13.73 -7.29
CA VAL A 144 -9.20 -14.47 -8.55
C VAL A 144 -7.97 -15.31 -8.90
N SER A 145 -6.76 -14.79 -8.63
CA SER A 145 -5.50 -15.52 -8.85
C SER A 145 -5.17 -16.55 -7.75
N GLU A 146 -6.07 -16.77 -6.78
CA GLU A 146 -5.91 -17.73 -5.67
C GLU A 146 -4.66 -17.49 -4.80
N GLU A 147 -4.13 -16.28 -4.84
CA GLU A 147 -2.98 -15.86 -4.03
C GLU A 147 -3.37 -15.53 -2.59
N HIS A 148 -4.61 -15.11 -2.39
CA HIS A 148 -5.14 -14.68 -1.10
C HIS A 148 -6.59 -15.11 -0.91
N TRP A 149 -6.94 -15.43 0.33
CA TRP A 149 -8.32 -15.62 0.74
C TRP A 149 -9.05 -14.28 0.73
N THR A 150 -10.36 -14.28 0.46
CA THR A 150 -11.16 -13.05 0.51
C THR A 150 -11.01 -12.29 1.84
N SER A 151 -10.91 -13.02 2.96
CA SER A 151 -10.68 -12.43 4.28
C SER A 151 -9.32 -11.72 4.40
N ASP A 152 -8.26 -12.23 3.74
CA ASP A 152 -6.93 -11.60 3.75
C ASP A 152 -6.96 -10.25 3.04
N VAL A 153 -7.74 -10.20 1.96
CA VAL A 153 -7.94 -9.00 1.15
C VAL A 153 -8.76 -7.96 1.91
N ILE A 154 -9.87 -8.36 2.55
CA ILE A 154 -10.72 -7.45 3.34
C ILE A 154 -9.92 -6.84 4.48
N VAL A 155 -9.19 -7.66 5.23
CA VAL A 155 -8.36 -7.16 6.35
C VAL A 155 -7.21 -6.30 5.84
N GLY A 156 -6.54 -6.73 4.77
CA GLY A 156 -5.50 -5.93 4.13
C GLY A 156 -6.00 -4.54 3.69
N ALA A 157 -7.15 -4.50 3.01
CA ALA A 157 -7.78 -3.25 2.57
C ALA A 157 -8.15 -2.33 3.76
N ALA A 158 -8.73 -2.88 4.82
CA ALA A 158 -9.09 -2.13 6.02
C ALA A 158 -7.83 -1.54 6.70
N LEU A 159 -6.79 -2.35 6.90
CA LEU A 159 -5.54 -1.88 7.49
C LEU A 159 -4.88 -0.81 6.61
N GLY A 160 -4.85 -1.01 5.30
CA GLY A 160 -4.34 -0.02 4.35
C GLY A 160 -5.09 1.31 4.44
N TYR A 161 -6.42 1.25 4.50
CA TYR A 161 -7.25 2.44 4.70
C TYR A 161 -6.88 3.20 5.98
N PHE A 162 -6.76 2.50 7.12
CA PHE A 162 -6.42 3.14 8.39
C PHE A 162 -5.00 3.72 8.38
N ILE A 163 -4.02 3.02 7.77
CA ILE A 163 -2.65 3.51 7.59
C ILE A 163 -2.67 4.82 6.78
N GLY A 164 -3.28 4.81 5.59
CA GLY A 164 -3.34 5.99 4.74
C GLY A 164 -4.04 7.17 5.42
N ARG A 165 -5.16 6.91 6.12
CA ARG A 165 -5.86 7.94 6.88
C ARG A 165 -5.02 8.50 8.03
N GLY A 166 -4.27 7.66 8.73
CA GLY A 166 -3.33 8.05 9.77
C GLY A 166 -2.24 8.98 9.24
N VAL A 167 -1.65 8.59 8.10
CA VAL A 167 -0.60 9.39 7.42
C VAL A 167 -1.13 10.76 6.98
N VAL A 168 -2.31 10.80 6.37
CA VAL A 168 -2.94 12.09 5.97
C VAL A 168 -3.18 12.98 7.18
N LYS A 169 -3.75 12.42 8.26
CA LYS A 169 -4.01 13.18 9.49
C LYS A 169 -2.72 13.71 10.12
N PHE A 170 -1.66 12.90 10.13
CA PHE A 170 -0.36 13.29 10.66
C PHE A 170 0.27 14.43 9.82
N ASN A 171 0.27 14.30 8.49
CA ASN A 171 0.83 15.33 7.61
C ASN A 171 0.03 16.63 7.67
N ASN A 172 -1.30 16.57 7.76
CA ASN A 172 -2.13 17.78 7.96
C ASN A 172 -1.83 18.46 9.29
N LYS A 173 -1.56 17.70 10.35
CA LYS A 173 -1.19 18.26 11.65
C LYS A 173 0.18 18.94 11.59
N ILE A 174 1.17 18.34 10.93
CA ILE A 174 2.49 18.96 10.75
C ILE A 174 2.39 20.21 9.87
N GLY A 175 1.63 20.16 8.76
CA GLY A 175 1.40 21.31 7.90
C GLY A 175 0.79 22.50 8.63
N ASN A 176 -0.04 22.25 9.64
CA ASN A 176 -0.58 23.30 10.50
C ASN A 176 0.43 23.78 11.58
N ILE A 177 1.47 22.98 11.89
CA ILE A 177 2.54 23.35 12.82
C ILE A 177 3.72 24.00 12.07
N SER A 178 3.82 23.83 10.76
CA SER A 178 4.96 24.30 9.95
C SER A 178 4.90 25.80 9.58
N SER A 179 4.50 26.64 10.54
CA SER A 179 5.11 27.96 10.69
C SER A 179 6.53 27.87 11.31
N VAL A 180 7.01 26.66 11.58
CA VAL A 180 8.40 26.44 12.00
C VAL A 180 9.25 26.44 10.74
N ASP A 181 9.83 27.58 10.44
CA ASP A 181 10.80 27.76 9.37
C ASP A 181 12.19 27.41 9.91
N ILE A 182 12.75 26.27 9.44
CA ILE A 182 14.12 25.87 9.78
C ILE A 182 15.04 26.40 8.69
N GLN A 183 15.78 27.47 9.00
CA GLN A 183 16.79 28.00 8.10
C GLN A 183 18.19 27.56 8.53
N ALA A 184 18.91 26.96 7.59
CA ALA A 184 20.34 26.73 7.77
C ALA A 184 21.06 28.05 7.54
N ILE A 185 21.78 28.54 8.54
CA ILE A 185 22.60 29.74 8.44
C ILE A 185 24.09 29.38 8.54
N ALA A 186 24.88 29.95 7.65
CA ALA A 186 26.34 29.93 7.78
C ALA A 186 26.75 31.12 8.66
N THR A 187 27.44 30.81 9.75
CA THR A 187 28.01 31.82 10.63
C THR A 187 29.55 31.78 10.54
N ASN A 188 30.21 32.82 10.95
CA ASN A 188 31.67 32.83 10.97
C ASN A 188 32.31 31.75 11.85
N TYR A 189 31.50 31.05 12.66
CA TYR A 189 31.92 29.99 13.58
C TYR A 189 31.42 28.60 13.18
N GLY A 190 30.70 28.48 12.04
CA GLY A 190 30.19 27.19 11.54
C GLY A 190 28.75 27.28 11.00
N LEU A 191 28.18 26.10 10.68
CA LEU A 191 26.80 25.96 10.25
C LEU A 191 25.88 25.92 11.49
N GLY A 192 24.87 26.76 11.49
CA GLY A 192 23.81 26.78 12.53
C GLY A 192 22.43 26.60 11.90
N PHE A 193 21.44 26.29 12.71
CA PHE A 193 20.03 26.25 12.32
C PHE A 193 19.26 27.27 13.15
N VAL A 194 18.45 28.09 12.47
CA VAL A 194 17.46 28.96 13.13
C VAL A 194 16.11 28.32 12.97
N ILE A 195 15.42 28.15 14.09
CA ILE A 195 14.04 27.64 14.17
C ILE A 195 13.16 28.81 14.55
N ASN A 196 12.33 29.27 13.61
CA ASN A 196 11.30 30.28 13.86
C ASN A 196 9.98 29.53 14.14
N PHE A 197 9.33 29.85 15.26
CA PHE A 197 8.05 29.29 15.70
C PHE A 197 6.89 30.16 15.28
#